data_4b7f678bfcb0d8857dfa87e0019bb694
#
_entry.id   4b7f678bfcb0d8857dfa87e0019bb694
#
_cell.length_a   1.000
_cell.length_b   1.000
_cell.length_c   1.000
_cell.angle_alpha   90.00
_cell.angle_beta   90.00
_cell.angle_gamma   90.00
#
_symmetry.space_group_name_H-M   'P 1'
#
loop_
_entity.id
_entity.type
_entity.pdbx_description
1 polymer ?
#
loop_
_entity_poly.entity_id
_entity_poly.type
_entity_poly.pdbx_seq_one_letter_code
_entity_poly.pdbx_strand_id
1 'polypeptide(L)'
;VLENCPNALRILDTEDLHFLRKAREVAFKQNRLLVFEDYISDVFKREMASIYRCDLTLLISKFEMELAVETFKIDASLLYYLPFLNEHNSIEIPDFSERKHFISIGNFLHEPNWQTVLQLKQLWKSVKKQLPEAELHIYGAYVTEKAKQLHNEKDGFLIKGRAESVAEVFSKAKVLLAPI
;
A
#
# COMPACT_ATOMS: atom_id res chain seq x y z
N VAL A 1 -13.59 19.24 20.36
CA VAL A 1 -12.53 18.94 21.32
C VAL A 1 -12.16 20.19 22.08
N LEU A 2 -11.78 21.29 21.43
CA LEU A 2 -11.37 22.55 22.08
C LEU A 2 -12.39 23.08 23.11
N GLU A 3 -13.68 23.03 22.80
CA GLU A 3 -14.73 23.53 23.71
C GLU A 3 -14.94 22.64 24.95
N ASN A 4 -14.87 21.32 24.78
CA ASN A 4 -15.20 20.37 25.83
C ASN A 4 -13.97 19.80 26.57
N CYS A 5 -12.79 19.89 25.95
CA CYS A 5 -11.54 19.37 26.49
C CYS A 5 -10.38 20.33 26.16
N PRO A 6 -10.36 21.56 26.72
CA PRO A 6 -9.40 22.60 26.34
C PRO A 6 -7.93 22.25 26.62
N ASN A 7 -7.69 21.35 27.56
CA ASN A 7 -6.33 20.92 27.95
C ASN A 7 -5.89 19.59 27.31
N ALA A 8 -6.70 19.02 26.42
CA ALA A 8 -6.36 17.77 25.75
C ALA A 8 -5.39 18.01 24.60
N LEU A 9 -4.35 17.17 24.51
CA LEU A 9 -3.50 17.09 23.33
C LEU A 9 -4.30 16.54 22.14
N ARG A 10 -4.28 17.24 21.02
CA ARG A 10 -4.98 16.86 19.80
C ARG A 10 -3.98 16.22 18.85
N ILE A 11 -4.13 14.93 18.65
CA ILE A 11 -3.28 14.16 17.75
C ILE A 11 -4.12 13.77 16.53
N LEU A 12 -3.62 14.06 15.34
CA LEU A 12 -4.17 13.60 14.07
C LEU A 12 -3.35 12.40 13.59
N ASP A 13 -4.00 11.25 13.44
CA ASP A 13 -3.43 10.09 12.78
C ASP A 13 -3.94 10.06 11.33
N THR A 14 -3.04 10.32 10.38
CA THR A 14 -3.42 10.44 8.97
C THR A 14 -3.35 9.11 8.23
N GLU A 15 -2.54 8.16 8.74
CA GLU A 15 -2.06 6.97 8.02
C GLU A 15 -1.30 7.35 6.74
N ASP A 16 -1.98 7.95 5.75
CA ASP A 16 -1.38 8.52 4.53
C ASP A 16 -1.94 9.92 4.22
N LEU A 17 -1.28 10.66 3.34
CA LEU A 17 -1.79 11.92 2.83
C LEU A 17 -2.82 11.63 1.70
N HIS A 18 -4.10 11.74 2.02
CA HIS A 18 -5.19 11.41 1.09
C HIS A 18 -5.17 12.28 -0.17
N PHE A 19 -4.78 13.56 -0.06
CA PHE A 19 -4.67 14.42 -1.23
C PHE A 19 -3.59 13.91 -2.20
N LEU A 20 -2.47 13.41 -1.67
CA LEU A 20 -1.39 12.85 -2.48
C LEU A 20 -1.85 11.58 -3.21
N ARG A 21 -2.51 10.67 -2.50
CA ARG A 21 -3.08 9.46 -3.08
C ARG A 21 -4.07 9.80 -4.21
N LYS A 22 -4.97 10.79 -3.98
CA LYS A 22 -5.93 11.23 -4.99
C LYS A 22 -5.26 11.91 -6.18
N ALA A 23 -4.26 12.74 -5.96
CA ALA A 23 -3.49 13.38 -7.04
C ALA A 23 -2.82 12.33 -7.94
N ARG A 24 -2.18 11.32 -7.32
CA ARG A 24 -1.57 10.19 -8.04
C ARG A 24 -2.61 9.39 -8.84
N GLU A 25 -3.77 9.12 -8.25
CA GLU A 25 -4.87 8.41 -8.92
C GLU A 25 -5.34 9.16 -10.18
N VAL A 26 -5.51 10.48 -10.08
CA VAL A 26 -5.92 11.32 -11.23
C VAL A 26 -4.87 11.31 -12.32
N ALA A 27 -3.60 11.53 -11.99
CA ALA A 27 -2.50 11.51 -12.95
C ALA A 27 -2.39 10.15 -13.65
N PHE A 28 -2.50 9.04 -12.88
CA PHE A 28 -2.49 7.69 -13.42
C PHE A 28 -3.64 7.43 -14.39
N LYS A 29 -4.88 7.79 -14.02
CA LYS A 29 -6.05 7.63 -14.90
C LYS A 29 -5.96 8.44 -16.19
N GLN A 30 -5.25 9.57 -16.14
CA GLN A 30 -5.00 10.42 -17.30
C GLN A 30 -3.74 10.03 -18.08
N ASN A 31 -3.05 8.98 -17.65
CA ASN A 31 -1.79 8.50 -18.27
C ASN A 31 -0.74 9.60 -18.45
N ARG A 32 -0.55 10.44 -17.42
CA ARG A 32 0.40 11.55 -17.39
C ARG A 32 1.19 11.59 -16.10
N LEU A 33 2.25 12.35 -16.08
CA LEU A 33 3.01 12.62 -14.86
C LEU A 33 2.19 13.48 -13.88
N LEU A 34 2.46 13.27 -12.60
CA LEU A 34 1.94 14.09 -11.52
C LEU A 34 2.58 15.48 -11.57
N VAL A 35 1.76 16.51 -11.47
CA VAL A 35 2.20 17.91 -11.41
C VAL A 35 1.73 18.57 -10.11
N PHE A 36 2.32 19.72 -9.75
CA PHE A 36 2.03 20.37 -8.48
C PHE A 36 0.55 20.74 -8.31
N GLU A 37 -0.09 21.15 -9.39
CA GLU A 37 -1.51 21.55 -9.41
C GLU A 37 -2.45 20.42 -9.01
N ASP A 38 -2.05 19.17 -9.22
CA ASP A 38 -2.83 17.99 -8.84
C ASP A 38 -3.00 17.87 -7.32
N TYR A 39 -2.06 18.39 -6.55
CA TYR A 39 -2.17 18.37 -5.09
C TYR A 39 -3.27 19.32 -4.61
N ILE A 40 -3.49 20.44 -5.31
CA ILE A 40 -4.34 21.55 -4.84
C ILE A 40 -5.82 21.22 -5.07
N SER A 41 -6.39 20.47 -4.14
CA SER A 41 -7.78 20.00 -4.16
C SER A 41 -8.51 20.38 -2.87
N ASP A 42 -9.82 20.16 -2.82
CA ASP A 42 -10.58 20.36 -1.58
C ASP A 42 -10.20 19.33 -0.51
N VAL A 43 -9.69 18.18 -0.91
CA VAL A 43 -9.12 17.19 0.04
C VAL A 43 -7.86 17.79 0.67
N PHE A 44 -6.95 18.34 -0.14
CA PHE A 44 -5.75 19.03 0.33
C PHE A 44 -6.08 20.13 1.36
N LYS A 45 -7.01 21.03 1.01
CA LYS A 45 -7.41 22.13 1.90
C LYS A 45 -7.92 21.62 3.24
N ARG A 46 -8.73 20.55 3.23
CA ARG A 46 -9.28 19.95 4.46
C ARG A 46 -8.22 19.25 5.29
N GLU A 47 -7.28 18.54 4.67
CA GLU A 47 -6.18 17.89 5.39
C GLU A 47 -5.24 18.92 5.99
N MET A 48 -4.84 19.96 5.24
CA MET A 48 -4.05 21.07 5.77
C MET A 48 -4.74 21.73 6.95
N ALA A 49 -6.02 22.03 6.82
CA ALA A 49 -6.79 22.61 7.93
C ALA A 49 -6.90 21.67 9.15
N SER A 50 -6.86 20.37 8.95
CA SER A 50 -6.86 19.38 10.05
C SER A 50 -5.50 19.34 10.74
N ILE A 51 -4.40 19.32 9.99
CA ILE A 51 -3.03 19.39 10.51
C ILE A 51 -2.84 20.63 11.38
N TYR A 52 -3.16 21.81 10.85
CA TYR A 52 -3.01 23.07 11.59
C TYR A 52 -3.96 23.25 12.79
N ARG A 53 -4.99 22.43 12.92
CA ARG A 53 -5.88 22.43 14.10
C ARG A 53 -5.47 21.44 15.18
N CYS A 54 -4.50 20.58 14.90
CA CYS A 54 -3.98 19.60 15.84
C CYS A 54 -2.64 20.06 16.40
N ASP A 55 -2.27 19.52 17.53
CA ASP A 55 -1.00 19.82 18.19
C ASP A 55 0.11 18.91 17.68
N LEU A 56 -0.26 17.74 17.12
CA LEU A 56 0.65 16.78 16.50
C LEU A 56 -0.08 15.99 15.42
N THR A 57 0.62 15.73 14.33
CA THR A 57 0.15 14.86 13.22
C THR A 57 1.12 13.70 13.03
N LEU A 58 0.58 12.49 13.02
CA LEU A 58 1.34 11.26 12.81
C LEU A 58 1.35 10.92 11.31
N LEU A 59 2.55 10.64 10.78
CA LEU A 59 2.76 10.20 9.39
C LEU A 59 3.57 8.91 9.38
N ILE A 60 3.14 7.93 8.61
CA ILE A 60 3.82 6.62 8.50
C ILE A 60 4.90 6.59 7.42
N SER A 61 4.96 7.60 6.57
CA SER A 61 5.86 7.69 5.42
C SER A 61 6.84 8.85 5.57
N LYS A 62 8.15 8.54 5.51
CA LYS A 62 9.19 9.58 5.47
C LYS A 62 9.06 10.48 4.25
N PHE A 63 8.74 9.91 3.09
CA PHE A 63 8.51 10.67 1.87
C PHE A 63 7.39 11.68 2.04
N GLU A 64 6.28 11.29 2.65
CA GLU A 64 5.15 12.21 2.89
C GLU A 64 5.49 13.28 3.91
N MET A 65 6.28 12.95 4.92
CA MET A 65 6.79 13.93 5.88
C MET A 65 7.70 14.95 5.19
N GLU A 66 8.64 14.51 4.35
CA GLU A 66 9.51 15.38 3.57
C GLU A 66 8.69 16.27 2.61
N LEU A 67 7.72 15.69 1.91
CA LEU A 67 6.80 16.42 1.03
C LEU A 67 6.03 17.51 1.80
N ALA A 68 5.52 17.17 2.97
CA ALA A 68 4.77 18.11 3.82
C ALA A 68 5.64 19.30 4.24
N VAL A 69 6.87 19.05 4.68
CA VAL A 69 7.79 20.10 5.13
C VAL A 69 8.37 20.90 3.95
N GLU A 70 8.91 20.21 2.95
CA GLU A 70 9.68 20.87 1.89
C GLU A 70 8.78 21.54 0.85
N THR A 71 7.68 20.89 0.46
CA THR A 71 6.81 21.42 -0.58
C THR A 71 5.71 22.32 -0.01
N PHE A 72 5.01 21.86 1.03
CA PHE A 72 3.87 22.58 1.59
C PHE A 72 4.23 23.47 2.78
N LYS A 73 5.52 23.48 3.20
CA LYS A 73 6.05 24.34 4.26
C LYS A 73 5.32 24.20 5.59
N ILE A 74 4.84 22.99 5.88
CA ILE A 74 4.27 22.68 7.18
C ILE A 74 5.41 22.69 8.21
N ASP A 75 5.16 23.31 9.37
CA ASP A 75 6.13 23.33 10.46
C ASP A 75 6.41 21.89 10.92
N ALA A 76 7.69 21.51 10.88
CA ALA A 76 8.12 20.17 11.28
C ALA A 76 7.75 19.81 12.73
N SER A 77 7.58 20.81 13.60
CA SER A 77 7.15 20.61 15.00
C SER A 77 5.73 20.06 15.12
N LEU A 78 4.90 20.21 14.09
CA LEU A 78 3.53 19.66 14.02
C LEU A 78 3.50 18.22 13.52
N LEU A 79 4.63 17.67 13.04
CA LEU A 79 4.70 16.38 12.39
C LEU A 79 5.56 15.39 13.17
N TYR A 80 5.10 14.15 13.24
CA TYR A 80 5.86 13.07 13.84
C TYR A 80 5.82 11.83 12.96
N TYR A 81 7.01 11.30 12.62
CA TYR A 81 7.13 10.05 11.87
C TYR A 81 6.87 8.87 12.81
N LEU A 82 5.75 8.20 12.60
CA LEU A 82 5.38 7.00 13.33
C LEU A 82 5.13 5.85 12.34
N PRO A 83 6.14 5.01 12.04
CA PRO A 83 5.95 3.87 11.15
C PRO A 83 5.03 2.81 11.77
N PHE A 84 4.51 1.91 10.96
CA PHE A 84 3.78 0.76 11.47
C PHE A 84 4.62 -0.02 12.48
N LEU A 85 4.05 -0.23 13.65
CA LEU A 85 4.65 -1.04 14.70
C LEU A 85 4.26 -2.49 14.46
N ASN A 86 5.25 -3.33 14.18
CA ASN A 86 5.06 -4.76 14.03
C ASN A 86 5.66 -5.47 15.23
N GLU A 87 4.93 -6.43 15.80
CA GLU A 87 5.50 -7.34 16.77
C GLU A 87 6.59 -8.19 16.11
N HIS A 88 7.67 -8.39 16.83
CA HIS A 88 8.73 -9.29 16.37
C HIS A 88 8.24 -10.74 16.52
N ASN A 89 7.63 -11.27 15.48
CA ASN A 89 7.24 -12.66 15.44
C ASN A 89 8.49 -13.51 15.20
N SER A 90 8.84 -14.35 16.16
CA SER A 90 9.90 -15.35 16.05
C SER A 90 9.47 -16.55 15.20
N ILE A 91 9.07 -16.29 13.94
CA ILE A 91 8.80 -17.37 12.98
C ILE A 91 10.15 -17.82 12.43
N GLU A 92 10.38 -19.11 12.50
CA GLU A 92 11.52 -19.73 11.85
C GLU A 92 11.37 -19.55 10.32
N ILE A 93 12.29 -18.82 9.72
CA ILE A 93 12.26 -18.52 8.31
C ILE A 93 13.18 -19.52 7.60
N PRO A 94 12.66 -20.39 6.70
CA PRO A 94 13.47 -21.33 5.95
C PRO A 94 14.53 -20.61 5.10
N ASP A 95 15.60 -21.32 4.76
CA ASP A 95 16.59 -20.83 3.82
C ASP A 95 15.96 -20.48 2.47
N PHE A 96 16.54 -19.53 1.75
CA PHE A 96 16.00 -19.08 0.46
C PHE A 96 15.83 -20.21 -0.56
N SER A 97 16.69 -21.22 -0.53
CA SER A 97 16.62 -22.41 -1.38
C SER A 97 15.37 -23.25 -1.14
N GLU A 98 14.88 -23.28 0.09
CA GLU A 98 13.69 -24.04 0.51
C GLU A 98 12.39 -23.30 0.23
N ARG A 99 12.44 -21.97 0.09
CA ARG A 99 11.26 -21.16 -0.21
C ARG A 99 10.77 -21.40 -1.63
N LYS A 100 9.46 -21.29 -1.81
CA LYS A 100 8.80 -21.54 -3.08
C LYS A 100 7.90 -20.36 -3.42
N HIS A 101 7.56 -20.25 -4.67
CA HIS A 101 6.58 -19.32 -5.23
C HIS A 101 6.92 -17.84 -5.09
N PHE A 102 6.39 -17.09 -6.02
CA PHE A 102 6.20 -15.66 -5.92
C PHE A 102 4.85 -15.42 -5.27
N ILE A 103 4.73 -14.37 -4.48
CA ILE A 103 3.45 -14.00 -3.88
C ILE A 103 3.11 -12.54 -4.14
N SER A 104 1.82 -12.24 -4.13
CA SER A 104 1.28 -10.89 -3.95
C SER A 104 0.12 -10.98 -2.97
N ILE A 105 -0.08 -9.93 -2.17
CA ILE A 105 -1.12 -9.91 -1.16
C ILE A 105 -1.80 -8.55 -1.11
N GLY A 106 -3.14 -8.52 -1.11
CA GLY A 106 -3.91 -7.30 -1.00
C GLY A 106 -5.42 -7.55 -1.10
N ASN A 107 -6.19 -6.65 -0.53
CA ASN A 107 -7.65 -6.70 -0.60
C ASN A 107 -8.12 -6.44 -2.05
N PHE A 108 -8.89 -7.37 -2.64
CA PHE A 108 -9.37 -7.27 -4.02
C PHE A 108 -10.38 -6.15 -4.27
N LEU A 109 -11.01 -5.60 -3.24
CA LEU A 109 -11.92 -4.46 -3.37
C LEU A 109 -11.19 -3.12 -3.37
N HIS A 110 -9.91 -3.10 -2.98
CA HIS A 110 -9.09 -1.89 -3.02
C HIS A 110 -8.51 -1.70 -4.41
N GLU A 111 -8.89 -0.63 -5.08
CA GLU A 111 -8.55 -0.40 -6.50
C GLU A 111 -7.04 -0.50 -6.81
N PRO A 112 -6.12 0.10 -6.04
CA PRO A 112 -4.68 -0.09 -6.29
C PRO A 112 -4.25 -1.55 -6.28
N ASN A 113 -4.76 -2.35 -5.34
CA ASN A 113 -4.43 -3.78 -5.28
C ASN A 113 -4.99 -4.55 -6.49
N TRP A 114 -6.18 -4.17 -6.97
CA TRP A 114 -6.74 -4.74 -8.19
C TRP A 114 -5.87 -4.41 -9.41
N GLN A 115 -5.41 -3.17 -9.53
CA GLN A 115 -4.48 -2.76 -10.60
C GLN A 115 -3.15 -3.52 -10.51
N THR A 116 -2.64 -3.75 -9.30
CA THR A 116 -1.47 -4.61 -9.07
C THR A 116 -1.69 -6.02 -9.64
N VAL A 117 -2.84 -6.64 -9.39
CA VAL A 117 -3.15 -7.98 -9.92
C VAL A 117 -3.16 -7.99 -11.46
N LEU A 118 -3.73 -6.96 -12.09
CA LEU A 118 -3.76 -6.83 -13.55
C LEU A 118 -2.36 -6.66 -14.14
N GLN A 119 -1.53 -5.80 -13.54
CA GLN A 119 -0.14 -5.63 -13.94
C GLN A 119 0.66 -6.92 -13.80
N LEU A 120 0.51 -7.61 -12.67
CA LEU A 120 1.16 -8.89 -12.43
C LEU A 120 0.74 -9.94 -13.47
N LYS A 121 -0.53 -9.97 -13.87
CA LYS A 121 -1.00 -10.87 -14.94
C LYS A 121 -0.30 -10.63 -16.27
N GLN A 122 -0.01 -9.38 -16.59
CA GLN A 122 0.73 -9.03 -17.81
C GLN A 122 2.22 -9.41 -17.70
N LEU A 123 2.86 -9.02 -16.59
CA LEU A 123 4.27 -9.28 -16.34
C LEU A 123 4.56 -10.79 -16.21
N TRP A 124 3.63 -11.53 -15.63
CA TRP A 124 3.78 -12.95 -15.36
C TRP A 124 4.07 -13.79 -16.61
N LYS A 125 3.54 -13.41 -17.76
CA LYS A 125 3.82 -14.06 -19.04
C LYS A 125 5.30 -14.07 -19.39
N SER A 126 6.00 -12.99 -19.09
CA SER A 126 7.44 -12.85 -19.33
C SER A 126 8.27 -13.62 -18.29
N VAL A 127 7.85 -13.61 -17.04
CA VAL A 127 8.48 -14.39 -15.96
C VAL A 127 8.35 -15.88 -16.25
N LYS A 128 7.16 -16.36 -16.60
CA LYS A 128 6.89 -17.77 -16.88
C LYS A 128 7.70 -18.33 -18.06
N LYS A 129 8.02 -17.51 -19.06
CA LYS A 129 8.91 -17.90 -20.16
C LYS A 129 10.34 -18.19 -19.70
N GLN A 130 10.83 -17.46 -18.70
CA GLN A 130 12.20 -17.63 -18.16
C GLN A 130 12.26 -18.66 -17.03
N LEU A 131 11.17 -18.79 -16.29
CA LEU A 131 11.02 -19.69 -15.14
C LEU A 131 9.76 -20.56 -15.33
N PRO A 132 9.81 -21.60 -16.17
CA PRO A 132 8.64 -22.41 -16.51
C PRO A 132 7.95 -23.08 -15.32
N GLU A 133 8.69 -23.42 -14.27
CA GLU A 133 8.16 -24.06 -13.06
C GLU A 133 7.69 -23.05 -11.97
N ALA A 134 7.88 -21.75 -12.22
CA ALA A 134 7.49 -20.75 -11.23
C ALA A 134 5.96 -20.63 -11.12
N GLU A 135 5.50 -20.33 -9.92
CA GLU A 135 4.10 -20.00 -9.61
C GLU A 135 4.01 -18.65 -8.92
N LEU A 136 2.96 -17.91 -9.22
CA LEU A 136 2.58 -16.67 -8.54
C LEU A 136 1.27 -16.89 -7.80
N HIS A 137 1.32 -16.81 -6.50
CA HIS A 137 0.16 -16.95 -5.62
C HIS A 137 -0.35 -15.56 -5.21
N ILE A 138 -1.58 -15.25 -5.59
CA ILE A 138 -2.24 -13.99 -5.26
C ILE A 138 -3.17 -14.23 -4.07
N TYR A 139 -2.84 -13.65 -2.94
CA TYR A 139 -3.64 -13.69 -1.73
C TYR A 139 -4.43 -12.40 -1.53
N GLY A 140 -5.61 -12.50 -0.92
CA GLY A 140 -6.39 -11.34 -0.57
C GLY A 140 -7.80 -11.66 -0.11
N ALA A 141 -8.36 -10.79 0.70
CA ALA A 141 -9.77 -10.86 1.07
C ALA A 141 -10.67 -10.38 -0.08
N TYR A 142 -11.94 -10.79 -0.04
CA TYR A 142 -13.01 -10.37 -0.95
C TYR A 142 -12.71 -10.65 -2.43
N VAL A 143 -12.33 -11.90 -2.73
CA VAL A 143 -12.07 -12.33 -4.11
C VAL A 143 -13.32 -12.13 -4.98
N THR A 144 -13.19 -11.29 -5.98
CA THR A 144 -14.27 -11.01 -6.94
C THR A 144 -14.32 -12.08 -8.05
N GLU A 145 -15.46 -12.20 -8.73
CA GLU A 145 -15.57 -13.11 -9.88
C GLU A 145 -14.57 -12.77 -10.99
N LYS A 146 -14.30 -11.48 -11.21
CA LYS A 146 -13.26 -11.03 -12.16
C LYS A 146 -11.86 -11.54 -11.77
N ALA A 147 -11.56 -11.56 -10.47
CA ALA A 147 -10.28 -12.09 -9.98
C ALA A 147 -10.21 -13.61 -10.18
N LYS A 148 -11.27 -14.35 -9.89
CA LYS A 148 -11.33 -15.80 -10.11
C LYS A 148 -11.09 -16.19 -11.57
N GLN A 149 -11.59 -15.39 -12.53
CA GLN A 149 -11.37 -15.61 -13.96
C GLN A 149 -9.90 -15.49 -14.39
N LEU A 150 -9.06 -14.83 -13.61
CA LEU A 150 -7.62 -14.73 -13.88
C LEU A 150 -6.83 -15.96 -13.42
N HIS A 151 -7.43 -16.81 -12.58
CA HIS A 151 -6.82 -18.04 -12.09
C HIS A 151 -6.46 -18.98 -13.26
N ASN A 152 -5.22 -19.43 -13.31
CA ASN A 152 -4.74 -20.31 -14.35
C ASN A 152 -3.60 -21.20 -13.82
N GLU A 153 -3.91 -22.45 -13.55
CA GLU A 153 -2.95 -23.42 -13.04
C GLU A 153 -1.83 -23.73 -14.05
N LYS A 154 -2.16 -23.81 -15.35
CA LYS A 154 -1.17 -24.09 -16.39
C LYS A 154 -0.11 -23.00 -16.49
N ASP A 155 -0.50 -21.75 -16.31
CA ASP A 155 0.41 -20.63 -16.31
C ASP A 155 1.01 -20.36 -14.92
N GLY A 156 0.61 -21.12 -13.88
CA GLY A 156 1.05 -20.88 -12.51
C GLY A 156 0.64 -19.53 -11.94
N PHE A 157 -0.48 -18.95 -12.42
CA PHE A 157 -1.06 -17.71 -11.89
C PHE A 157 -2.27 -18.06 -11.02
N LEU A 158 -2.07 -18.12 -9.71
CA LEU A 158 -3.03 -18.75 -8.80
C LEU A 158 -3.69 -17.74 -7.87
N ILE A 159 -4.99 -17.57 -8.00
CA ILE A 159 -5.80 -16.80 -7.05
C ILE A 159 -6.10 -17.69 -5.85
N LYS A 160 -5.52 -17.37 -4.69
CA LYS A 160 -5.58 -18.21 -3.47
C LYS A 160 -6.64 -17.75 -2.47
N GLY A 161 -7.14 -16.51 -2.61
CA GLY A 161 -8.07 -15.96 -1.64
C GLY A 161 -7.40 -15.50 -0.34
N ARG A 162 -8.15 -15.44 0.74
CA ARG A 162 -7.65 -14.97 2.03
C ARG A 162 -6.61 -15.94 2.59
N ALA A 163 -5.45 -15.42 2.98
CA ALA A 163 -4.46 -16.17 3.73
C ALA A 163 -4.95 -16.40 5.17
N GLU A 164 -4.86 -17.62 5.67
CA GLU A 164 -5.14 -17.94 7.09
C GLU A 164 -4.08 -17.33 8.00
N SER A 165 -2.83 -17.47 7.61
CA SER A 165 -1.67 -16.85 8.26
C SER A 165 -0.81 -16.12 7.24
N VAL A 166 -0.77 -14.79 7.34
CA VAL A 166 0.08 -13.95 6.48
C VAL A 166 1.56 -14.29 6.74
N ALA A 167 1.93 -14.48 8.00
CA ALA A 167 3.29 -14.79 8.39
C ALA A 167 3.80 -16.10 7.78
N GLU A 168 2.98 -17.15 7.75
CA GLU A 168 3.33 -18.41 7.08
C GLU A 168 3.47 -18.26 5.56
N VAL A 169 2.60 -17.48 4.93
CA VAL A 169 2.69 -17.22 3.50
C VAL A 169 4.01 -16.52 3.17
N PHE A 170 4.36 -15.50 3.95
CA PHE A 170 5.61 -14.75 3.76
C PHE A 170 6.85 -15.61 4.02
N SER A 171 6.87 -16.41 5.10
CA SER A 171 8.02 -17.25 5.45
C SER A 171 8.36 -18.27 4.35
N LYS A 172 7.36 -18.79 3.65
CA LYS A 172 7.51 -19.80 2.60
C LYS A 172 7.73 -19.21 1.20
N ALA A 173 7.55 -17.91 1.04
CA ALA A 173 7.65 -17.24 -0.26
C ALA A 173 9.09 -16.87 -0.60
N LYS A 174 9.47 -17.03 -1.88
CA LYS A 174 10.76 -16.55 -2.40
C LYS A 174 10.77 -15.02 -2.55
N VAL A 175 9.72 -14.48 -3.14
CA VAL A 175 9.64 -13.04 -3.48
C VAL A 175 8.22 -12.55 -3.31
N LEU A 176 8.08 -11.41 -2.67
CA LEU A 176 6.83 -10.61 -2.68
C LEU A 176 6.88 -9.64 -3.87
N LEU A 177 5.82 -9.66 -4.66
CA LEU A 177 5.62 -8.74 -5.79
C LEU A 177 4.52 -7.72 -5.44
N ALA A 178 4.88 -6.46 -5.39
CA ALA A 178 3.97 -5.35 -5.14
C ALA A 178 4.25 -4.18 -6.10
N PRO A 179 3.96 -4.34 -7.41
CA PRO A 179 4.14 -3.27 -8.38
C PRO A 179 3.00 -2.25 -8.22
N ILE A 180 3.23 -1.22 -7.45
CA ILE A 180 2.28 -0.12 -7.21
C ILE A 180 2.87 1.17 -7.78
#